data_47c3fa9d03f28139adfe802d6406a934
#
_entry.id   47c3fa9d03f28139adfe802d6406a934
#
_cell.length_a   1.000
_cell.length_b   1.000
_cell.length_c   1.000
_cell.angle_alpha   90.00
_cell.angle_beta   90.00
_cell.angle_gamma   90.00
#
_symmetry.space_group_name_H-M   'P 1'
#
loop_
_entity.id
_entity.type
_entity.pdbx_description
1 polymer ?
#
loop_
_entity_poly.entity_id
_entity_poly.type
_entity_poly.pdbx_seq_one_letter_code
_entity_poly.pdbx_strand_id
1 'polypeptide(L)'
;MLNFNSEETQSSISKFERMLKTNHIYFFDAQEFEDIIVHYLGFGENQLAKKALKMGLEQHPSSHELMLLQSEVFILDEKYEAASKLLDYVEKLNPLDEEISLQKASIASKNGNHQASIDHLHKALELSEDPLEIWNLLGMEHLLAEEFEEASYFFRNCISDNPQDYSSLYNLLYAYDQLNKTDEAIVVLNEVLEIDPYSEVAWHQLGLVLLKKGHQKEALSAFDFAIISDDTFTGAYIEKGKLLEAMGRVNEAIDNYEIALNTNDPSAFVFQCIGRCHENLANTELATKFYLKAIHIEPSNENSWASLIEFFIKQKLYKKAKEYFKRSLEVNSDSPVLWKKGIQIYTALNQHDKALIAFEKLYDLGVYELDIILDHIDLYLQLGQWSKAISITNEAYKSFPKNRALAMRLGGCSLELGKTGEARYFLNLEELSQLEYIELYKLFPSLEQFKKGESL
;
A
#
# COMPACT_ATOMS: atom_id res chain seq x y z
N MET A 1 0.37 27.26 -13.95
CA MET A 1 0.57 27.99 -12.67
C MET A 1 0.19 29.45 -12.90
N LEU A 2 -1.01 29.86 -12.45
CA LEU A 2 -1.42 31.25 -12.48
C LEU A 2 -0.43 32.10 -11.65
N ASN A 3 0.08 33.18 -12.23
CA ASN A 3 1.07 34.04 -11.60
C ASN A 3 0.42 34.87 -10.46
N PHE A 4 0.29 34.29 -9.26
CA PHE A 4 -0.31 34.86 -8.06
C PHE A 4 0.42 36.11 -7.49
N ASN A 5 1.46 36.60 -8.14
CA ASN A 5 2.32 37.70 -7.68
C ASN A 5 2.30 38.96 -8.56
N SER A 6 1.22 39.21 -9.32
CA SER A 6 1.13 40.52 -9.97
C SER A 6 0.86 41.60 -8.92
N GLU A 7 1.49 42.77 -9.06
CA GLU A 7 1.25 43.93 -8.16
C GLU A 7 -0.23 44.32 -8.15
N GLU A 8 -0.96 44.05 -9.25
CA GLU A 8 -2.40 44.31 -9.39
C GLU A 8 -3.23 43.36 -8.53
N THR A 9 -2.99 42.05 -8.55
CA THR A 9 -3.69 41.05 -7.72
C THR A 9 -3.47 41.33 -6.23
N GLN A 10 -2.24 41.67 -5.80
CA GLN A 10 -1.96 42.05 -4.43
C GLN A 10 -2.67 43.33 -4.01
N SER A 11 -2.83 44.31 -4.95
CA SER A 11 -3.60 45.54 -4.73
C SER A 11 -5.08 45.24 -4.50
N SER A 12 -5.69 44.35 -5.33
CA SER A 12 -7.11 43.99 -5.23
C SER A 12 -7.42 43.24 -3.94
N ILE A 13 -6.55 42.31 -3.52
CA ILE A 13 -6.66 41.59 -2.24
C ILE A 13 -6.60 42.55 -1.07
N SER A 14 -5.61 43.46 -1.04
CA SER A 14 -5.46 44.45 0.03
C SER A 14 -6.66 45.41 0.11
N LYS A 15 -7.23 45.80 -1.04
CA LYS A 15 -8.43 46.61 -1.16
C LYS A 15 -9.66 45.85 -0.62
N PHE A 16 -9.79 44.55 -0.94
CA PHE A 16 -10.85 43.67 -0.45
C PHE A 16 -10.77 43.51 1.07
N GLU A 17 -9.60 43.19 1.62
CA GLU A 17 -9.41 43.10 3.07
C GLU A 17 -9.73 44.39 3.82
N ARG A 18 -9.37 45.52 3.24
CA ARG A 18 -9.72 46.83 3.81
C ARG A 18 -11.23 47.04 3.82
N MET A 19 -11.92 46.64 2.75
CA MET A 19 -13.38 46.67 2.66
C MET A 19 -14.03 45.84 3.78
N LEU A 20 -13.50 44.63 4.03
CA LEU A 20 -13.98 43.74 5.09
C LEU A 20 -13.80 44.37 6.51
N LYS A 21 -12.70 45.11 6.72
CA LYS A 21 -12.38 45.75 8.00
C LYS A 21 -13.17 47.07 8.26
N THR A 22 -13.50 47.80 7.19
CA THR A 22 -14.07 49.16 7.31
C THR A 22 -15.55 49.23 7.03
N ASN A 23 -16.21 48.20 6.59
CA ASN A 23 -17.61 48.16 6.10
C ASN A 23 -17.90 49.18 4.95
N HIS A 24 -16.86 49.66 4.28
CA HIS A 24 -17.04 50.50 3.07
C HIS A 24 -17.13 49.55 1.86
N ILE A 25 -18.20 49.70 1.06
CA ILE A 25 -18.37 48.90 -0.16
C ILE A 25 -17.49 49.54 -1.24
N TYR A 26 -16.53 48.77 -1.75
CA TYR A 26 -15.77 49.10 -2.94
C TYR A 26 -16.33 48.37 -4.15
N PHE A 27 -16.26 49.01 -5.29
CA PHE A 27 -16.52 48.35 -6.56
C PHE A 27 -15.22 47.69 -7.04
N PHE A 28 -15.34 46.44 -7.50
CA PHE A 28 -14.31 45.68 -8.19
C PHE A 28 -14.87 45.24 -9.52
N ASP A 29 -14.04 45.10 -10.53
CA ASP A 29 -14.48 44.40 -11.75
C ASP A 29 -14.56 42.88 -11.59
N ALA A 30 -15.08 42.19 -12.60
CA ALA A 30 -15.25 40.71 -12.51
C ALA A 30 -13.92 40.02 -12.38
N GLN A 31 -12.88 40.46 -13.09
CA GLN A 31 -11.54 39.89 -13.06
C GLN A 31 -10.88 40.09 -11.68
N GLU A 32 -11.03 41.30 -11.07
CA GLU A 32 -10.53 41.55 -9.72
C GLU A 32 -11.16 40.57 -8.70
N PHE A 33 -12.46 40.26 -8.82
CA PHE A 33 -13.11 39.25 -7.97
C PHE A 33 -12.62 37.84 -8.23
N GLU A 34 -12.44 37.46 -9.49
CA GLU A 34 -11.87 36.16 -9.87
C GLU A 34 -10.50 35.98 -9.22
N ASP A 35 -9.58 36.93 -9.39
CA ASP A 35 -8.25 36.90 -8.80
C ASP A 35 -8.29 36.77 -7.26
N ILE A 36 -9.19 37.50 -6.60
CA ILE A 36 -9.37 37.43 -5.14
C ILE A 36 -9.89 36.04 -4.71
N ILE A 37 -10.86 35.49 -5.43
CA ILE A 37 -11.49 34.21 -5.10
C ILE A 37 -10.47 33.07 -5.30
N VAL A 38 -9.79 33.03 -6.45
CA VAL A 38 -8.76 32.04 -6.77
C VAL A 38 -7.61 32.11 -5.76
N HIS A 39 -7.17 33.32 -5.37
CA HIS A 39 -6.18 33.47 -4.32
C HIS A 39 -6.61 32.79 -3.02
N TYR A 40 -7.81 33.08 -2.50
CA TYR A 40 -8.26 32.51 -1.24
C TYR A 40 -8.53 31.01 -1.33
N LEU A 41 -9.00 30.49 -2.47
CA LEU A 41 -9.14 29.03 -2.70
C LEU A 41 -7.77 28.35 -2.67
N GLY A 42 -6.75 28.94 -3.31
CA GLY A 42 -5.40 28.42 -3.35
C GLY A 42 -4.70 28.36 -1.98
N PHE A 43 -5.08 29.24 -1.05
CA PHE A 43 -4.60 29.21 0.34
C PHE A 43 -5.51 28.46 1.31
N GLY A 44 -6.59 27.82 0.82
CA GLY A 44 -7.54 27.09 1.66
C GLY A 44 -8.45 27.96 2.52
N GLU A 45 -8.48 29.27 2.28
CA GLU A 45 -9.28 30.27 2.99
C GLU A 45 -10.74 30.30 2.46
N ASN A 46 -11.39 29.12 2.43
CA ASN A 46 -12.68 28.89 1.77
C ASN A 46 -13.79 29.88 2.21
N GLN A 47 -13.77 30.35 3.46
CA GLN A 47 -14.77 31.28 3.96
C GLN A 47 -14.62 32.67 3.33
N LEU A 48 -13.38 33.13 3.11
CA LEU A 48 -13.10 34.40 2.45
C LEU A 48 -13.40 34.32 0.95
N ALA A 49 -13.05 33.21 0.30
CA ALA A 49 -13.40 32.92 -1.08
C ALA A 49 -14.94 32.99 -1.29
N LYS A 50 -15.73 32.31 -0.46
CA LYS A 50 -17.20 32.36 -0.50
C LYS A 50 -17.76 33.75 -0.31
N LYS A 51 -17.14 34.57 0.56
CA LYS A 51 -17.57 35.93 0.81
C LYS A 51 -17.27 36.83 -0.39
N ALA A 52 -16.08 36.69 -0.98
CA ALA A 52 -15.69 37.40 -2.19
C ALA A 52 -16.61 37.01 -3.36
N LEU A 53 -16.85 35.74 -3.55
CA LEU A 53 -17.73 35.20 -4.58
C LEU A 53 -19.17 35.72 -4.45
N LYS A 54 -19.73 35.76 -3.26
CA LYS A 54 -21.07 36.33 -3.03
C LYS A 54 -21.14 37.80 -3.44
N MET A 55 -20.14 38.56 -3.05
CA MET A 55 -20.08 40.03 -3.38
C MET A 55 -19.81 40.22 -4.87
N GLY A 56 -18.99 39.37 -5.49
CA GLY A 56 -18.73 39.40 -6.92
C GLY A 56 -20.02 39.16 -7.74
N LEU A 57 -20.79 38.13 -7.40
CA LEU A 57 -22.07 37.83 -8.06
C LEU A 57 -23.16 38.90 -7.77
N GLU A 58 -23.11 39.60 -6.65
CA GLU A 58 -24.00 40.74 -6.38
C GLU A 58 -23.66 41.97 -7.27
N GLN A 59 -22.37 42.18 -7.60
CA GLN A 59 -21.94 43.28 -8.48
C GLN A 59 -21.98 42.88 -9.97
N HIS A 60 -21.71 41.58 -10.30
CA HIS A 60 -21.63 41.06 -11.66
C HIS A 60 -22.49 39.78 -11.81
N PRO A 61 -23.84 39.89 -11.75
CA PRO A 61 -24.72 38.72 -11.72
C PRO A 61 -24.75 37.93 -13.02
N SER A 62 -24.19 38.45 -14.11
CA SER A 62 -24.13 37.79 -15.43
C SER A 62 -22.73 37.30 -15.81
N SER A 63 -21.74 37.45 -14.91
CA SER A 63 -20.38 36.92 -15.18
C SER A 63 -20.40 35.41 -15.12
N HIS A 64 -20.02 34.74 -16.24
CA HIS A 64 -19.93 33.31 -16.32
C HIS A 64 -18.70 32.77 -15.60
N GLU A 65 -17.60 33.50 -15.57
CA GLU A 65 -16.38 33.18 -14.83
C GLU A 65 -16.69 33.05 -13.33
N LEU A 66 -17.39 34.04 -12.75
CA LEU A 66 -17.79 33.94 -11.35
C LEU A 66 -18.81 32.84 -11.07
N MET A 67 -19.64 32.47 -12.04
CA MET A 67 -20.54 31.31 -11.93
C MET A 67 -19.75 29.98 -11.96
N LEU A 68 -18.67 29.88 -12.74
CA LEU A 68 -17.78 28.72 -12.75
C LEU A 68 -17.07 28.58 -11.40
N LEU A 69 -16.53 29.65 -10.84
CA LEU A 69 -15.96 29.67 -9.48
C LEU A 69 -17.02 29.30 -8.41
N GLN A 70 -18.30 29.70 -8.62
CA GLN A 70 -19.37 29.27 -7.73
C GLN A 70 -19.62 27.75 -7.81
N SER A 71 -19.55 27.18 -9.00
CA SER A 71 -19.67 25.75 -9.21
C SER A 71 -18.51 25.00 -8.54
N GLU A 72 -17.28 25.48 -8.68
CA GLU A 72 -16.11 24.94 -8.01
C GLU A 72 -16.28 24.95 -6.48
N VAL A 73 -16.73 26.06 -5.90
CA VAL A 73 -17.04 26.15 -4.47
C VAL A 73 -18.13 25.14 -4.07
N PHE A 74 -19.15 24.91 -4.91
CA PHE A 74 -20.16 23.88 -4.64
C PHE A 74 -19.55 22.49 -4.68
N ILE A 75 -18.62 22.19 -5.59
CA ILE A 75 -17.90 20.91 -5.67
C ILE A 75 -17.06 20.69 -4.41
N LEU A 76 -16.34 21.73 -3.95
CA LEU A 76 -15.56 21.68 -2.71
C LEU A 76 -16.45 21.48 -1.46
N ASP A 77 -17.69 21.98 -1.48
CA ASP A 77 -18.69 21.77 -0.44
C ASP A 77 -19.48 20.46 -0.58
N GLU A 78 -19.12 19.59 -1.53
CA GLU A 78 -19.83 18.34 -1.86
C GLU A 78 -21.28 18.53 -2.29
N LYS A 79 -21.66 19.74 -2.76
CA LYS A 79 -23.01 20.09 -3.24
C LYS A 79 -23.14 19.80 -4.75
N TYR A 80 -22.85 18.56 -5.15
CA TYR A 80 -22.74 18.18 -6.56
C TYR A 80 -24.00 18.46 -7.40
N GLU A 81 -25.20 18.30 -6.85
CA GLU A 81 -26.45 18.61 -7.57
C GLU A 81 -26.59 20.12 -7.87
N ALA A 82 -26.16 20.99 -6.94
CA ALA A 82 -26.22 22.43 -7.15
C ALA A 82 -25.17 22.86 -8.18
N ALA A 83 -23.97 22.32 -8.11
CA ALA A 83 -22.91 22.53 -9.09
C ALA A 83 -23.36 22.10 -10.50
N SER A 84 -23.90 20.91 -10.65
CA SER A 84 -24.37 20.38 -11.95
C SER A 84 -25.44 21.27 -12.57
N LYS A 85 -26.45 21.71 -11.79
CA LYS A 85 -27.49 22.61 -12.30
C LYS A 85 -26.94 23.98 -12.75
N LEU A 86 -25.94 24.50 -12.02
CA LEU A 86 -25.29 25.75 -12.39
C LEU A 86 -24.46 25.58 -13.66
N LEU A 87 -23.70 24.49 -13.77
CA LEU A 87 -22.92 24.16 -14.97
C LEU A 87 -23.80 23.96 -16.20
N ASP A 88 -24.97 23.31 -16.06
CA ASP A 88 -25.94 23.15 -17.14
C ASP A 88 -26.54 24.51 -17.60
N TYR A 89 -26.59 25.48 -16.69
CA TYR A 89 -27.00 26.84 -17.04
C TYR A 89 -25.88 27.59 -17.77
N VAL A 90 -24.65 27.53 -17.26
CA VAL A 90 -23.48 28.22 -17.85
C VAL A 90 -23.16 27.65 -19.24
N GLU A 91 -23.27 26.31 -19.44
CA GLU A 91 -23.04 25.67 -20.74
C GLU A 91 -23.98 26.19 -21.84
N LYS A 92 -25.21 26.60 -21.50
CA LYS A 92 -26.13 27.22 -22.47
C LYS A 92 -25.68 28.64 -22.85
N LEU A 93 -24.95 29.33 -21.99
CA LEU A 93 -24.45 30.68 -22.24
C LEU A 93 -23.12 30.63 -22.99
N ASN A 94 -22.24 29.72 -22.63
CA ASN A 94 -20.91 29.53 -23.22
C ASN A 94 -20.62 28.04 -23.45
N PRO A 95 -21.08 27.44 -24.57
CA PRO A 95 -20.95 25.99 -24.81
C PRO A 95 -19.54 25.52 -25.20
N LEU A 96 -18.62 26.46 -25.46
CA LEU A 96 -17.23 26.14 -25.88
C LEU A 96 -16.21 26.39 -24.77
N ASP A 97 -16.65 26.49 -23.54
CA ASP A 97 -15.79 26.66 -22.40
C ASP A 97 -15.35 25.29 -21.85
N GLU A 98 -14.05 25.00 -21.91
CA GLU A 98 -13.48 23.72 -21.48
C GLU A 98 -13.68 23.48 -19.99
N GLU A 99 -13.66 24.56 -19.17
CA GLU A 99 -13.76 24.51 -17.72
C GLU A 99 -15.08 23.88 -17.27
N ILE A 100 -16.17 24.08 -18.02
CA ILE A 100 -17.47 23.44 -17.76
C ILE A 100 -17.34 21.91 -17.82
N SER A 101 -16.64 21.42 -18.84
CA SER A 101 -16.44 19.99 -19.04
C SER A 101 -15.50 19.42 -17.96
N LEU A 102 -14.46 20.14 -17.58
CA LEU A 102 -13.55 19.75 -16.49
C LEU A 102 -14.28 19.63 -15.15
N GLN A 103 -15.12 20.60 -14.80
CA GLN A 103 -15.89 20.56 -13.56
C GLN A 103 -16.96 19.46 -13.57
N LYS A 104 -17.62 19.21 -14.72
CA LYS A 104 -18.55 18.07 -14.87
C LYS A 104 -17.82 16.73 -14.71
N ALA A 105 -16.62 16.61 -15.26
CA ALA A 105 -15.77 15.45 -15.06
C ALA A 105 -15.42 15.24 -13.59
N SER A 106 -15.01 16.30 -12.90
CA SER A 106 -14.72 16.26 -11.46
C SER A 106 -15.92 15.78 -10.63
N ILE A 107 -17.12 16.27 -10.93
CA ILE A 107 -18.37 15.81 -10.27
C ILE A 107 -18.61 14.32 -10.53
N ALA A 108 -18.45 13.88 -11.78
CA ALA A 108 -18.66 12.48 -12.17
C ALA A 108 -17.65 11.55 -11.45
N SER A 109 -16.38 11.93 -11.43
CA SER A 109 -15.31 11.22 -10.72
C SER A 109 -15.60 11.07 -9.23
N LYS A 110 -15.93 12.17 -8.54
CA LYS A 110 -16.28 12.17 -7.10
C LYS A 110 -17.51 11.32 -6.77
N ASN A 111 -18.41 11.14 -7.72
CA ASN A 111 -19.55 10.22 -7.61
C ASN A 111 -19.20 8.75 -7.98
N GLY A 112 -17.96 8.45 -8.30
CA GLY A 112 -17.51 7.12 -8.72
C GLY A 112 -17.96 6.71 -10.14
N ASN A 113 -18.42 7.67 -10.94
CA ASN A 113 -18.82 7.41 -12.34
C ASN A 113 -17.67 7.77 -13.28
N HIS A 114 -16.63 6.91 -13.31
CA HIS A 114 -15.42 7.14 -14.08
C HIS A 114 -15.69 7.26 -15.57
N GLN A 115 -16.63 6.48 -16.14
CA GLN A 115 -16.96 6.58 -17.56
C GLN A 115 -17.56 7.95 -17.94
N ALA A 116 -18.47 8.49 -17.12
CA ALA A 116 -19.00 9.83 -17.39
C ALA A 116 -17.92 10.93 -17.22
N SER A 117 -16.98 10.73 -16.29
CA SER A 117 -15.82 11.62 -16.15
C SER A 117 -14.96 11.60 -17.41
N ILE A 118 -14.62 10.43 -17.91
CA ILE A 118 -13.87 10.25 -19.16
C ILE A 118 -14.57 10.91 -20.35
N ASP A 119 -15.88 10.74 -20.49
CA ASP A 119 -16.66 11.35 -21.57
C ASP A 119 -16.63 12.88 -21.51
N HIS A 120 -16.66 13.46 -20.30
CA HIS A 120 -16.52 14.91 -20.11
C HIS A 120 -15.09 15.40 -20.36
N LEU A 121 -14.08 14.65 -19.93
CA LEU A 121 -12.67 14.98 -20.18
C LEU A 121 -12.34 14.95 -21.68
N HIS A 122 -12.89 14.02 -22.44
CA HIS A 122 -12.74 14.03 -23.91
C HIS A 122 -13.34 15.28 -24.55
N LYS A 123 -14.49 15.76 -24.06
CA LYS A 123 -15.05 17.03 -24.54
C LYS A 123 -14.15 18.22 -24.19
N ALA A 124 -13.58 18.23 -22.97
CA ALA A 124 -12.62 19.26 -22.59
C ALA A 124 -11.39 19.22 -23.50
N LEU A 125 -10.87 18.01 -23.80
CA LEU A 125 -9.71 17.83 -24.68
C LEU A 125 -9.94 18.36 -26.11
N GLU A 126 -11.17 18.24 -26.63
CA GLU A 126 -11.52 18.79 -27.96
C GLU A 126 -11.52 20.33 -27.98
N LEU A 127 -11.69 20.98 -26.83
CA LEU A 127 -11.82 22.43 -26.70
C LEU A 127 -10.49 23.08 -26.26
N SER A 128 -9.60 22.32 -25.64
CA SER A 128 -8.40 22.84 -25.00
C SER A 128 -7.27 23.10 -26.00
N GLU A 129 -6.55 24.20 -25.78
CA GLU A 129 -5.29 24.52 -26.47
C GLU A 129 -4.08 23.90 -25.75
N ASP A 130 -4.18 23.58 -24.43
CA ASP A 130 -3.15 22.93 -23.62
C ASP A 130 -3.68 21.60 -23.06
N PRO A 131 -3.40 20.46 -23.72
CA PRO A 131 -3.99 19.18 -23.36
C PRO A 131 -3.33 18.48 -22.15
N LEU A 132 -2.21 19.01 -21.60
CA LEU A 132 -1.35 18.29 -20.65
C LEU A 132 -2.12 17.91 -19.37
N GLU A 133 -2.82 18.87 -18.76
CA GLU A 133 -3.61 18.61 -17.56
C GLU A 133 -4.74 17.62 -17.83
N ILE A 134 -5.39 17.73 -18.99
CA ILE A 134 -6.50 16.84 -19.37
C ILE A 134 -6.00 15.42 -19.64
N TRP A 135 -4.83 15.24 -20.27
CA TRP A 135 -4.22 13.92 -20.40
C TRP A 135 -3.91 13.29 -19.04
N ASN A 136 -3.42 14.06 -18.09
CA ASN A 136 -3.17 13.55 -16.74
C ASN A 136 -4.48 13.11 -16.07
N LEU A 137 -5.54 13.92 -16.16
CA LEU A 137 -6.86 13.57 -15.62
C LEU A 137 -7.47 12.35 -16.32
N LEU A 138 -7.39 12.25 -17.65
CA LEU A 138 -7.81 11.06 -18.40
C LEU A 138 -7.04 9.81 -17.97
N GLY A 139 -5.72 9.93 -17.87
CA GLY A 139 -4.88 8.83 -17.36
C GLY A 139 -5.31 8.36 -15.97
N MET A 140 -5.59 9.28 -15.06
CA MET A 140 -6.06 8.97 -13.71
C MET A 140 -7.45 8.31 -13.71
N GLU A 141 -8.40 8.82 -14.50
CA GLU A 141 -9.74 8.22 -14.56
C GLU A 141 -9.71 6.81 -15.16
N HIS A 142 -8.90 6.57 -16.20
CA HIS A 142 -8.70 5.23 -16.75
C HIS A 142 -8.00 4.29 -15.76
N LEU A 143 -7.07 4.78 -14.92
CA LEU A 143 -6.50 3.98 -13.82
C LEU A 143 -7.57 3.56 -12.81
N LEU A 144 -8.44 4.49 -12.42
CA LEU A 144 -9.53 4.22 -11.48
C LEU A 144 -10.59 3.27 -12.05
N ALA A 145 -10.76 3.28 -13.38
CA ALA A 145 -11.60 2.33 -14.12
C ALA A 145 -10.92 0.98 -14.38
N GLU A 146 -9.66 0.79 -13.96
CA GLU A 146 -8.81 -0.38 -14.25
C GLU A 146 -8.55 -0.59 -15.77
N GLU A 147 -8.66 0.47 -16.56
CA GLU A 147 -8.41 0.49 -18.01
C GLU A 147 -6.95 0.88 -18.27
N PHE A 148 -6.03 -0.03 -17.93
CA PHE A 148 -4.59 0.27 -17.86
C PHE A 148 -3.95 0.57 -19.23
N GLU A 149 -4.49 0.05 -20.33
CA GLU A 149 -4.00 0.35 -21.71
C GLU A 149 -4.21 1.82 -22.03
N GLU A 150 -5.43 2.31 -21.84
CA GLU A 150 -5.83 3.70 -22.08
C GLU A 150 -5.10 4.64 -21.13
N ALA A 151 -5.02 4.27 -19.84
CA ALA A 151 -4.25 5.03 -18.86
C ALA A 151 -2.78 5.20 -19.29
N SER A 152 -2.15 4.11 -19.76
CA SER A 152 -0.77 4.16 -20.24
C SER A 152 -0.58 5.07 -21.46
N TYR A 153 -1.56 5.13 -22.36
CA TYR A 153 -1.52 6.02 -23.51
C TYR A 153 -1.51 7.49 -23.10
N PHE A 154 -2.38 7.90 -22.17
CA PHE A 154 -2.46 9.29 -21.73
C PHE A 154 -1.24 9.73 -20.93
N PHE A 155 -0.77 8.92 -19.97
CA PHE A 155 0.45 9.24 -19.23
C PHE A 155 1.69 9.25 -20.13
N ARG A 156 1.72 8.43 -21.19
CA ARG A 156 2.79 8.47 -22.17
C ARG A 156 2.83 9.83 -22.88
N ASN A 157 1.67 10.41 -23.21
CA ASN A 157 1.60 11.75 -23.80
C ASN A 157 2.13 12.80 -22.82
N CYS A 158 1.76 12.72 -21.52
CA CYS A 158 2.30 13.61 -20.50
C CYS A 158 3.83 13.58 -20.43
N ILE A 159 4.42 12.36 -20.42
CA ILE A 159 5.87 12.19 -20.36
C ILE A 159 6.56 12.67 -21.65
N SER A 160 5.93 12.51 -22.81
CA SER A 160 6.46 12.98 -24.08
C SER A 160 6.53 14.52 -24.15
N ASP A 161 5.57 15.20 -23.50
CA ASP A 161 5.55 16.66 -23.39
C ASP A 161 6.48 17.17 -22.28
N ASN A 162 6.40 16.57 -21.10
CA ASN A 162 7.22 16.91 -19.94
C ASN A 162 7.88 15.67 -19.32
N PRO A 163 9.12 15.32 -19.70
CA PRO A 163 9.86 14.19 -19.15
C PRO A 163 10.17 14.28 -17.66
N GLN A 164 10.04 15.45 -17.04
CA GLN A 164 10.22 15.65 -15.59
C GLN A 164 8.92 15.56 -14.80
N ASP A 165 7.79 15.22 -15.44
CA ASP A 165 6.56 14.89 -14.73
C ASP A 165 6.66 13.48 -14.10
N TYR A 166 7.33 13.43 -12.96
CA TYR A 166 7.52 12.17 -12.23
C TYR A 166 6.20 11.54 -11.76
N SER A 167 5.14 12.34 -11.55
CA SER A 167 3.82 11.81 -11.20
C SER A 167 3.25 10.95 -12.33
N SER A 168 3.22 11.51 -13.54
CA SER A 168 2.78 10.76 -14.73
C SER A 168 3.71 9.59 -15.04
N LEU A 169 5.03 9.71 -14.78
CA LEU A 169 5.97 8.60 -14.94
C LEU A 169 5.65 7.43 -14.01
N TYR A 170 5.42 7.69 -12.74
CA TYR A 170 5.05 6.64 -11.78
C TYR A 170 3.72 5.95 -12.16
N ASN A 171 2.72 6.73 -12.57
CA ASN A 171 1.43 6.21 -12.99
C ASN A 171 1.54 5.37 -14.28
N LEU A 172 2.38 5.80 -15.23
CA LEU A 172 2.68 5.05 -16.44
C LEU A 172 3.34 3.71 -16.13
N LEU A 173 4.36 3.72 -15.27
CA LEU A 173 5.06 2.51 -14.86
C LEU A 173 4.13 1.57 -14.09
N TYR A 174 3.22 2.10 -13.26
CA TYR A 174 2.20 1.30 -12.60
C TYR A 174 1.24 0.65 -13.61
N ALA A 175 0.75 1.40 -14.61
CA ALA A 175 -0.11 0.86 -15.66
C ALA A 175 0.60 -0.26 -16.44
N TYR A 176 1.87 -0.05 -16.83
CA TYR A 176 2.68 -1.09 -17.48
C TYR A 176 2.91 -2.30 -16.58
N ASP A 177 3.02 -2.12 -15.27
CA ASP A 177 3.15 -3.22 -14.32
C ASP A 177 1.90 -4.10 -14.30
N GLN A 178 0.71 -3.50 -14.24
CA GLN A 178 -0.56 -4.22 -14.29
C GLN A 178 -0.75 -4.98 -15.61
N LEU A 179 -0.25 -4.42 -16.72
CA LEU A 179 -0.27 -5.03 -18.05
C LEU A 179 0.85 -6.06 -18.29
N ASN A 180 1.78 -6.23 -17.33
CA ASN A 180 3.00 -7.02 -17.50
C ASN A 180 3.90 -6.55 -18.69
N LYS A 181 3.85 -5.25 -19.04
CA LYS A 181 4.62 -4.60 -20.11
C LYS A 181 5.97 -4.09 -19.61
N THR A 182 6.80 -5.00 -19.11
CA THR A 182 8.10 -4.64 -18.53
C THR A 182 9.09 -4.07 -19.57
N ASP A 183 9.01 -4.53 -20.81
CA ASP A 183 9.90 -4.05 -21.87
C ASP A 183 9.57 -2.62 -22.29
N GLU A 184 8.27 -2.29 -22.37
CA GLU A 184 7.80 -0.93 -22.64
C GLU A 184 8.20 0.04 -21.53
N ALA A 185 8.15 -0.39 -20.26
CA ALA A 185 8.63 0.40 -19.14
C ALA A 185 10.13 0.74 -19.27
N ILE A 186 10.96 -0.23 -19.69
CA ILE A 186 12.40 0.00 -19.95
C ILE A 186 12.61 0.99 -21.10
N VAL A 187 11.83 0.88 -22.17
CA VAL A 187 11.93 1.80 -23.32
C VAL A 187 11.63 3.23 -22.88
N VAL A 188 10.53 3.46 -22.18
CA VAL A 188 10.15 4.79 -21.69
C VAL A 188 11.21 5.38 -20.77
N LEU A 189 11.71 4.58 -19.83
CA LEU A 189 12.73 5.06 -18.89
C LEU A 189 14.03 5.44 -19.61
N ASN A 190 14.43 4.69 -20.64
CA ASN A 190 15.58 5.05 -21.46
C ASN A 190 15.34 6.34 -22.27
N GLU A 191 14.12 6.56 -22.81
CA GLU A 191 13.79 7.81 -23.50
C GLU A 191 13.84 9.01 -22.56
N VAL A 192 13.34 8.87 -21.32
CA VAL A 192 13.48 9.92 -20.29
C VAL A 192 14.96 10.19 -20.00
N LEU A 193 15.78 9.13 -19.88
CA LEU A 193 17.22 9.25 -19.63
C LEU A 193 18.03 9.77 -20.82
N GLU A 194 17.55 9.63 -22.06
CA GLU A 194 18.15 10.29 -23.23
C GLU A 194 17.96 11.81 -23.18
N ILE A 195 16.85 12.29 -22.59
CA ILE A 195 16.54 13.72 -22.45
C ILE A 195 17.21 14.28 -21.18
N ASP A 196 17.06 13.58 -20.06
CA ASP A 196 17.68 13.94 -18.78
C ASP A 196 18.55 12.80 -18.24
N PRO A 197 19.84 12.72 -18.64
CA PRO A 197 20.76 11.66 -18.19
C PRO A 197 21.07 11.69 -16.67
N TYR A 198 20.70 12.75 -15.97
CA TYR A 198 20.91 12.92 -14.53
C TYR A 198 19.64 12.80 -13.72
N SER A 199 18.56 12.27 -14.27
CA SER A 199 17.34 11.97 -13.51
C SER A 199 17.56 10.80 -12.57
N GLU A 200 17.77 11.08 -11.27
CA GLU A 200 17.93 10.07 -10.22
C GLU A 200 16.68 9.19 -10.12
N VAL A 201 15.50 9.77 -10.35
CA VAL A 201 14.22 9.06 -10.33
C VAL A 201 14.15 8.05 -11.48
N ALA A 202 14.49 8.46 -12.70
CA ALA A 202 14.41 7.57 -13.85
C ALA A 202 15.41 6.41 -13.74
N TRP A 203 16.66 6.68 -13.31
CA TRP A 203 17.65 5.65 -13.03
C TRP A 203 17.19 4.67 -11.94
N HIS A 204 16.63 5.18 -10.86
CA HIS A 204 16.11 4.34 -9.78
C HIS A 204 14.96 3.44 -10.27
N GLN A 205 13.99 4.00 -11.00
CA GLN A 205 12.88 3.22 -11.55
C GLN A 205 13.38 2.17 -12.58
N LEU A 206 14.36 2.53 -13.42
CA LEU A 206 14.97 1.57 -14.33
C LEU A 206 15.61 0.39 -13.58
N GLY A 207 16.30 0.69 -12.47
CA GLY A 207 16.85 -0.34 -11.59
C GLY A 207 15.78 -1.30 -11.05
N LEU A 208 14.64 -0.77 -10.59
CA LEU A 208 13.52 -1.58 -10.08
C LEU A 208 12.90 -2.45 -11.18
N VAL A 209 12.68 -1.90 -12.37
CA VAL A 209 12.11 -2.63 -13.51
C VAL A 209 13.07 -3.74 -13.98
N LEU A 210 14.38 -3.46 -14.04
CA LEU A 210 15.41 -4.45 -14.36
C LEU A 210 15.49 -5.57 -13.34
N LEU A 211 15.31 -5.27 -12.03
CA LEU A 211 15.22 -6.29 -10.99
C LEU A 211 14.03 -7.22 -11.20
N LYS A 212 12.87 -6.68 -11.52
CA LYS A 212 11.68 -7.46 -11.82
C LYS A 212 11.90 -8.42 -12.98
N LYS A 213 12.69 -8.00 -13.97
CA LYS A 213 13.10 -8.82 -15.12
C LYS A 213 14.21 -9.83 -14.81
N GLY A 214 14.82 -9.74 -13.62
CA GLY A 214 15.93 -10.61 -13.19
C GLY A 214 17.32 -10.15 -13.65
N HIS A 215 17.45 -8.96 -14.21
CA HIS A 215 18.70 -8.37 -14.70
C HIS A 215 19.48 -7.67 -13.56
N GLN A 216 19.92 -8.45 -12.58
CA GLN A 216 20.52 -7.94 -11.35
C GLN A 216 21.75 -7.04 -11.56
N LYS A 217 22.59 -7.34 -12.57
CA LYS A 217 23.81 -6.55 -12.80
C LYS A 217 23.49 -5.18 -13.38
N GLU A 218 22.59 -5.14 -14.36
CA GLU A 218 22.12 -3.89 -14.97
C GLU A 218 21.37 -3.04 -13.94
N ALA A 219 20.54 -3.66 -13.10
CA ALA A 219 19.85 -2.99 -12.00
C ALA A 219 20.83 -2.35 -11.03
N LEU A 220 21.92 -3.06 -10.65
CA LEU A 220 22.94 -2.51 -9.77
C LEU A 220 23.59 -1.27 -10.39
N SER A 221 23.92 -1.31 -11.70
CA SER A 221 24.46 -0.16 -12.40
C SER A 221 23.48 1.01 -12.48
N ALA A 222 22.19 0.73 -12.66
CA ALA A 222 21.16 1.76 -12.67
C ALA A 222 21.03 2.47 -11.31
N PHE A 223 21.09 1.72 -10.20
CA PHE A 223 21.13 2.33 -8.86
C PHE A 223 22.42 3.13 -8.61
N ASP A 224 23.56 2.67 -9.17
CA ASP A 224 24.81 3.44 -9.11
C ASP A 224 24.68 4.78 -9.85
N PHE A 225 24.04 4.80 -11.03
CA PHE A 225 23.78 6.05 -11.75
C PHE A 225 22.78 6.95 -11.02
N ALA A 226 21.74 6.41 -10.39
CA ALA A 226 20.84 7.19 -9.55
C ALA A 226 21.59 7.90 -8.42
N ILE A 227 22.52 7.20 -7.74
CA ILE A 227 23.37 7.75 -6.66
C ILE A 227 24.36 8.80 -7.20
N ILE A 228 24.89 8.61 -8.42
CA ILE A 228 25.79 9.59 -9.06
C ILE A 228 25.02 10.86 -9.43
N SER A 229 23.76 10.72 -9.84
CA SER A 229 22.89 11.84 -10.19
C SER A 229 22.50 12.67 -8.98
N ASP A 230 22.15 12.00 -7.87
CA ASP A 230 21.86 12.62 -6.56
C ASP A 230 22.37 11.72 -5.44
N ASP A 231 23.46 12.13 -4.79
CA ASP A 231 24.09 11.42 -3.66
C ASP A 231 23.28 11.45 -2.36
N THR A 232 22.19 12.27 -2.34
CA THR A 232 21.24 12.31 -1.22
C THR A 232 19.99 11.46 -1.46
N PHE A 233 19.86 10.84 -2.64
CA PHE A 233 18.69 10.04 -3.01
C PHE A 233 18.66 8.70 -2.27
N THR A 234 18.12 8.71 -1.06
CA THR A 234 18.08 7.58 -0.11
C THR A 234 17.49 6.30 -0.71
N GLY A 235 16.49 6.43 -1.59
CA GLY A 235 15.83 5.28 -2.24
C GLY A 235 16.80 4.38 -3.00
N ALA A 236 17.75 4.97 -3.73
CA ALA A 236 18.73 4.20 -4.51
C ALA A 236 19.69 3.42 -3.61
N TYR A 237 20.15 3.99 -2.51
CA TYR A 237 20.99 3.27 -1.54
C TYR A 237 20.27 2.09 -0.90
N ILE A 238 18.98 2.26 -0.55
CA ILE A 238 18.16 1.19 0.04
C ILE A 238 17.97 0.05 -0.96
N GLU A 239 17.56 0.33 -2.19
CA GLU A 239 17.33 -0.73 -3.19
C GLU A 239 18.64 -1.40 -3.63
N LYS A 240 19.73 -0.64 -3.77
CA LYS A 240 21.07 -1.19 -3.98
C LYS A 240 21.49 -2.10 -2.83
N GLY A 241 21.25 -1.68 -1.58
CA GLY A 241 21.53 -2.48 -0.40
C GLY A 241 20.76 -3.80 -0.39
N LYS A 242 19.46 -3.78 -0.70
CA LYS A 242 18.63 -4.99 -0.84
C LYS A 242 19.16 -5.94 -1.91
N LEU A 243 19.54 -5.39 -3.06
CA LEU A 243 20.10 -6.19 -4.16
C LEU A 243 21.43 -6.83 -3.78
N LEU A 244 22.32 -6.06 -3.16
CA LEU A 244 23.63 -6.56 -2.67
C LEU A 244 23.46 -7.65 -1.62
N GLU A 245 22.49 -7.50 -0.70
CA GLU A 245 22.14 -8.53 0.27
C GLU A 245 21.68 -9.82 -0.41
N ALA A 246 20.79 -9.72 -1.41
CA ALA A 246 20.31 -10.85 -2.19
C ALA A 246 21.42 -11.54 -3.00
N MET A 247 22.44 -10.78 -3.42
CA MET A 247 23.64 -11.30 -4.09
C MET A 247 24.68 -11.90 -3.11
N GLY A 248 24.43 -11.86 -1.79
CA GLY A 248 25.37 -12.31 -0.76
C GLY A 248 26.51 -11.33 -0.47
N ARG A 249 26.51 -10.12 -1.03
CA ARG A 249 27.50 -9.06 -0.81
C ARG A 249 27.13 -8.23 0.44
N VAL A 250 27.01 -8.94 1.58
CA VAL A 250 26.36 -8.43 2.80
C VAL A 250 27.07 -7.19 3.38
N ASN A 251 28.42 -7.13 3.35
CA ASN A 251 29.13 -5.97 3.86
C ASN A 251 28.87 -4.71 3.04
N GLU A 252 28.85 -4.83 1.72
CA GLU A 252 28.55 -3.72 0.84
C GLU A 252 27.07 -3.27 0.98
N ALA A 253 26.18 -4.21 1.29
CA ALA A 253 24.79 -3.87 1.63
C ALA A 253 24.72 -3.00 2.90
N ILE A 254 25.49 -3.36 3.95
CA ILE A 254 25.57 -2.59 5.18
C ILE A 254 26.08 -1.17 4.90
N ASP A 255 27.15 -1.03 4.11
CA ASP A 255 27.72 0.28 3.76
C ASP A 255 26.67 1.18 3.10
N ASN A 256 25.88 0.64 2.16
CA ASN A 256 24.82 1.39 1.49
C ASN A 256 23.67 1.76 2.45
N TYR A 257 23.25 0.86 3.32
CA TYR A 257 22.23 1.15 4.33
C TYR A 257 22.72 2.19 5.35
N GLU A 258 24.01 2.17 5.74
CA GLU A 258 24.58 3.17 6.65
C GLU A 258 24.60 4.57 5.99
N ILE A 259 24.89 4.65 4.69
CA ILE A 259 24.78 5.92 3.95
C ILE A 259 23.31 6.40 3.96
N ALA A 260 22.35 5.51 3.67
CA ALA A 260 20.93 5.84 3.69
C ALA A 260 20.46 6.38 5.06
N LEU A 261 21.03 5.93 6.17
CA LEU A 261 20.73 6.47 7.51
C LEU A 261 21.29 7.88 7.75
N ASN A 262 22.35 8.27 7.02
CA ASN A 262 23.00 9.55 7.19
C ASN A 262 22.42 10.65 6.27
N THR A 263 21.72 10.27 5.20
CA THR A 263 21.15 11.22 4.21
C THR A 263 19.79 11.75 4.60
N ASN A 264 19.01 11.02 5.40
CA ASN A 264 17.66 11.38 5.84
C ASN A 264 17.41 10.99 7.29
N ASP A 265 16.21 11.29 7.81
CA ASP A 265 15.78 10.84 9.13
C ASP A 265 15.92 9.32 9.25
N PRO A 266 16.48 8.81 10.37
CA PRO A 266 16.74 7.41 10.55
C PRO A 266 15.45 6.59 10.47
N SER A 267 15.37 5.67 9.51
CA SER A 267 14.21 4.79 9.30
C SER A 267 14.36 3.48 10.08
N ALA A 268 13.29 3.10 10.78
CA ALA A 268 13.23 1.79 11.45
C ALA A 268 13.48 0.64 10.47
N PHE A 269 12.96 0.78 9.23
CA PHE A 269 13.17 -0.20 8.16
C PHE A 269 14.65 -0.41 7.83
N VAL A 270 15.43 0.67 7.69
CA VAL A 270 16.87 0.57 7.35
C VAL A 270 17.65 -0.07 8.51
N PHE A 271 17.32 0.27 9.77
CA PHE A 271 17.90 -0.42 10.91
C PHE A 271 17.59 -1.92 10.94
N GLN A 272 16.36 -2.33 10.54
CA GLN A 272 16.02 -3.75 10.41
C GLN A 272 16.86 -4.43 9.31
N CYS A 273 17.09 -3.77 8.17
CA CYS A 273 17.93 -4.30 7.09
C CYS A 273 19.36 -4.53 7.56
N ILE A 274 19.97 -3.56 8.26
CA ILE A 274 21.32 -3.72 8.84
C ILE A 274 21.33 -4.85 9.88
N GLY A 275 20.29 -4.93 10.72
CA GLY A 275 20.14 -6.02 11.70
C GLY A 275 20.13 -7.39 11.02
N ARG A 276 19.39 -7.55 9.93
CA ARG A 276 19.32 -8.77 9.10
C ARG A 276 20.66 -9.07 8.42
N CYS A 277 21.36 -8.06 7.93
CA CYS A 277 22.71 -8.24 7.40
C CYS A 277 23.68 -8.81 8.46
N HIS A 278 23.65 -8.28 9.69
CA HIS A 278 24.46 -8.81 10.78
C HIS A 278 23.99 -10.20 11.25
N GLU A 279 22.70 -10.52 11.15
CA GLU A 279 22.19 -11.88 11.35
C GLU A 279 22.82 -12.84 10.33
N ASN A 280 22.84 -12.47 9.04
CA ASN A 280 23.46 -13.27 7.96
C ASN A 280 24.96 -13.47 8.16
N LEU A 281 25.64 -12.50 8.77
CA LEU A 281 27.07 -12.59 9.14
C LEU A 281 27.31 -13.30 10.48
N ALA A 282 26.27 -13.84 11.12
CA ALA A 282 26.31 -14.44 12.46
C ALA A 282 26.80 -13.50 13.58
N ASN A 283 26.74 -12.19 13.38
CA ASN A 283 27.11 -11.16 14.36
C ASN A 283 25.93 -10.87 15.31
N THR A 284 25.65 -11.79 16.22
CA THR A 284 24.45 -11.77 17.09
C THR A 284 24.32 -10.47 17.91
N GLU A 285 25.41 -9.91 18.40
CA GLU A 285 25.39 -8.68 19.22
C GLU A 285 24.99 -7.47 18.38
N LEU A 286 25.58 -7.32 17.19
CA LEU A 286 25.26 -6.22 16.29
C LEU A 286 23.85 -6.35 15.73
N ALA A 287 23.41 -7.56 15.33
CA ALA A 287 22.04 -7.81 14.90
C ALA A 287 21.03 -7.35 15.96
N THR A 288 21.24 -7.79 17.22
CA THR A 288 20.39 -7.37 18.34
C THR A 288 20.37 -5.86 18.51
N LYS A 289 21.56 -5.22 18.46
CA LYS A 289 21.70 -3.76 18.61
C LYS A 289 20.90 -3.00 17.56
N PHE A 290 20.97 -3.42 16.29
CA PHE A 290 20.29 -2.72 15.20
C PHE A 290 18.79 -2.97 15.19
N TYR A 291 18.32 -4.18 15.50
CA TYR A 291 16.88 -4.43 15.69
C TYR A 291 16.31 -3.61 16.86
N LEU A 292 17.06 -3.45 17.96
CA LEU A 292 16.62 -2.59 19.06
C LEU A 292 16.59 -1.10 18.70
N LYS A 293 17.50 -0.63 17.83
CA LYS A 293 17.46 0.73 17.30
C LYS A 293 16.18 0.93 16.46
N ALA A 294 15.80 -0.04 15.61
CA ALA A 294 14.58 0.01 14.84
C ALA A 294 13.33 0.17 15.74
N ILE A 295 13.27 -0.60 16.82
CA ILE A 295 12.19 -0.51 17.82
C ILE A 295 12.19 0.85 18.54
N HIS A 296 13.40 1.41 18.81
CA HIS A 296 13.50 2.70 19.49
C HIS A 296 12.98 3.86 18.61
N ILE A 297 13.25 3.81 17.31
CA ILE A 297 12.77 4.83 16.34
C ILE A 297 11.25 4.77 16.20
N GLU A 298 10.71 3.56 16.03
CA GLU A 298 9.27 3.34 15.82
C GLU A 298 8.75 2.26 16.79
N PRO A 299 8.48 2.60 18.06
CA PRO A 299 8.03 1.62 19.04
C PRO A 299 6.70 0.93 18.71
N SER A 300 5.83 1.61 17.95
CA SER A 300 4.54 1.07 17.51
C SER A 300 4.63 0.18 16.26
N ASN A 301 5.79 0.12 15.60
CA ASN A 301 5.99 -0.70 14.41
C ASN A 301 6.12 -2.18 14.79
N GLU A 302 5.05 -2.95 14.56
CA GLU A 302 5.00 -4.38 14.89
C GLU A 302 6.06 -5.21 14.14
N ASN A 303 6.42 -4.81 12.91
CA ASN A 303 7.44 -5.51 12.12
C ASN A 303 8.84 -5.41 12.75
N SER A 304 9.16 -4.30 13.41
CA SER A 304 10.41 -4.14 14.13
C SER A 304 10.53 -5.14 15.29
N TRP A 305 9.45 -5.29 16.06
CA TRP A 305 9.36 -6.28 17.13
C TRP A 305 9.41 -7.71 16.60
N ALA A 306 8.62 -7.98 15.55
CA ALA A 306 8.56 -9.30 14.93
C ALA A 306 9.93 -9.76 14.40
N SER A 307 10.69 -8.85 13.79
CA SER A 307 12.04 -9.13 13.28
C SER A 307 13.02 -9.52 14.41
N LEU A 308 13.03 -8.77 15.51
CA LEU A 308 13.85 -9.11 16.67
C LEU A 308 13.46 -10.44 17.31
N ILE A 309 12.16 -10.68 17.46
CA ILE A 309 11.62 -11.91 18.03
C ILE A 309 11.96 -13.10 17.13
N GLU A 310 11.74 -12.97 15.82
CA GLU A 310 12.09 -14.01 14.84
C GLU A 310 13.58 -14.34 14.86
N PHE A 311 14.44 -13.32 14.95
CA PHE A 311 15.88 -13.50 15.11
C PHE A 311 16.21 -14.38 16.31
N PHE A 312 15.61 -14.12 17.48
CA PHE A 312 15.86 -14.96 18.66
C PHE A 312 15.25 -16.35 18.55
N ILE A 313 14.12 -16.52 17.84
CA ILE A 313 13.52 -17.84 17.56
C ILE A 313 14.49 -18.67 16.70
N LYS A 314 15.03 -18.11 15.61
CA LYS A 314 16.00 -18.78 14.72
C LYS A 314 17.27 -19.18 15.47
N GLN A 315 17.73 -18.35 16.41
CA GLN A 315 18.86 -18.67 17.28
C GLN A 315 18.50 -19.66 18.42
N LYS A 316 17.26 -20.16 18.47
CA LYS A 316 16.72 -21.02 19.54
C LYS A 316 16.81 -20.39 20.95
N LEU A 317 16.92 -19.06 21.02
CA LEU A 317 16.97 -18.31 22.28
C LEU A 317 15.55 -17.96 22.76
N TYR A 318 14.69 -18.97 22.87
CA TYR A 318 13.24 -18.81 23.14
C TYR A 318 12.93 -18.02 24.43
N LYS A 319 13.80 -18.04 25.44
CA LYS A 319 13.59 -17.25 26.67
C LYS A 319 13.70 -15.75 26.37
N LYS A 320 14.70 -15.33 25.55
CA LYS A 320 14.83 -13.93 25.11
C LYS A 320 13.70 -13.56 24.16
N ALA A 321 13.36 -14.41 23.18
CA ALA A 321 12.22 -14.19 22.30
C ALA A 321 10.92 -13.93 23.10
N LYS A 322 10.66 -14.73 24.16
CA LYS A 322 9.51 -14.54 25.04
C LYS A 322 9.53 -13.22 25.82
N GLU A 323 10.69 -12.77 26.25
CA GLU A 323 10.83 -11.48 26.93
C GLU A 323 10.43 -10.33 26.00
N TYR A 324 11.00 -10.29 24.80
CA TYR A 324 10.68 -9.26 23.82
C TYR A 324 9.24 -9.37 23.28
N PHE A 325 8.71 -10.58 23.13
CA PHE A 325 7.30 -10.78 22.80
C PHE A 325 6.38 -10.17 23.85
N LYS A 326 6.65 -10.34 25.15
CA LYS A 326 5.84 -9.71 26.20
C LYS A 326 5.91 -8.20 26.13
N ARG A 327 7.13 -7.63 25.94
CA ARG A 327 7.32 -6.18 25.80
C ARG A 327 6.61 -5.62 24.56
N SER A 328 6.60 -6.36 23.45
CA SER A 328 5.89 -5.93 22.26
C SER A 328 4.37 -5.87 22.45
N LEU A 329 3.80 -6.76 23.26
CA LEU A 329 2.38 -6.74 23.59
C LEU A 329 1.95 -5.56 24.50
N GLU A 330 2.90 -4.93 25.22
CA GLU A 330 2.62 -3.71 25.99
C GLU A 330 2.29 -2.52 25.07
N VAL A 331 2.77 -2.57 23.80
CA VAL A 331 2.56 -1.52 22.81
C VAL A 331 1.54 -1.97 21.75
N ASN A 332 1.59 -3.23 21.33
CA ASN A 332 0.82 -3.79 20.20
C ASN A 332 0.06 -5.06 20.65
N SER A 333 -0.88 -4.93 21.61
CA SER A 333 -1.63 -6.07 22.18
C SER A 333 -2.45 -6.85 21.17
N ASP A 334 -2.89 -6.20 20.09
CA ASP A 334 -3.83 -6.75 19.11
C ASP A 334 -3.19 -7.02 17.73
N SER A 335 -1.85 -7.19 17.71
CA SER A 335 -1.11 -7.56 16.49
C SER A 335 -1.17 -9.06 16.23
N PRO A 336 -1.82 -9.52 15.13
CA PRO A 336 -1.80 -10.93 14.73
C PRO A 336 -0.39 -11.45 14.46
N VAL A 337 0.49 -10.61 13.90
CA VAL A 337 1.87 -10.98 13.59
C VAL A 337 2.63 -11.38 14.85
N LEU A 338 2.49 -10.60 15.93
CA LEU A 338 3.14 -10.89 17.20
C LEU A 338 2.56 -12.14 17.86
N TRP A 339 1.25 -12.33 17.85
CA TRP A 339 0.63 -13.50 18.43
C TRP A 339 1.00 -14.80 17.69
N LYS A 340 1.18 -14.78 16.36
CA LYS A 340 1.76 -15.91 15.62
C LYS A 340 3.16 -16.28 16.14
N LYS A 341 4.01 -15.27 16.44
CA LYS A 341 5.33 -15.52 17.08
C LYS A 341 5.18 -16.05 18.50
N GLY A 342 4.18 -15.57 19.25
CA GLY A 342 3.85 -16.06 20.59
C GLY A 342 3.56 -17.56 20.61
N ILE A 343 2.78 -18.07 19.64
CA ILE A 343 2.51 -19.50 19.49
C ILE A 343 3.82 -20.28 19.33
N GLN A 344 4.68 -19.87 18.39
CA GLN A 344 5.96 -20.53 18.13
C GLN A 344 6.84 -20.58 19.38
N ILE A 345 6.92 -19.47 20.12
CA ILE A 345 7.72 -19.36 21.35
C ILE A 345 7.14 -20.28 22.44
N TYR A 346 5.84 -20.24 22.68
CA TYR A 346 5.22 -21.00 23.75
C TYR A 346 5.26 -22.50 23.47
N THR A 347 5.06 -22.90 22.22
CA THR A 347 5.18 -24.31 21.80
C THR A 347 6.62 -24.80 21.98
N ALA A 348 7.62 -24.03 21.55
CA ALA A 348 9.03 -24.37 21.69
C ALA A 348 9.48 -24.46 23.17
N LEU A 349 8.82 -23.72 24.06
CA LEU A 349 9.07 -23.76 25.52
C LEU A 349 8.19 -24.80 26.26
N ASN A 350 7.41 -25.62 25.55
CA ASN A 350 6.43 -26.55 26.11
C ASN A 350 5.41 -25.87 27.04
N GLN A 351 5.08 -24.60 26.80
CA GLN A 351 4.07 -23.84 27.56
C GLN A 351 2.73 -23.89 26.86
N HIS A 352 2.19 -25.12 26.73
CA HIS A 352 1.02 -25.43 25.90
C HIS A 352 -0.22 -24.62 26.26
N ASP A 353 -0.48 -24.40 27.56
CA ASP A 353 -1.63 -23.57 27.98
C ASP A 353 -1.55 -22.15 27.41
N LYS A 354 -0.35 -21.56 27.36
CA LYS A 354 -0.15 -20.23 26.82
C LYS A 354 -0.21 -20.21 25.29
N ALA A 355 0.23 -21.30 24.64
CA ALA A 355 0.07 -21.43 23.19
C ALA A 355 -1.41 -21.52 22.82
N LEU A 356 -2.23 -22.25 23.58
CA LEU A 356 -3.68 -22.31 23.39
C LEU A 356 -4.34 -20.95 23.53
N ILE A 357 -3.98 -20.18 24.57
CA ILE A 357 -4.47 -18.80 24.73
C ILE A 357 -4.07 -17.91 23.53
N ALA A 358 -2.87 -18.10 22.99
CA ALA A 358 -2.42 -17.34 21.82
C ALA A 358 -3.22 -17.68 20.55
N PHE A 359 -3.63 -18.94 20.37
CA PHE A 359 -4.56 -19.33 19.29
C PHE A 359 -5.94 -18.69 19.48
N GLU A 360 -6.50 -18.74 20.70
CA GLU A 360 -7.78 -18.10 21.00
C GLU A 360 -7.72 -16.60 20.68
N LYS A 361 -6.63 -15.93 21.08
CA LYS A 361 -6.46 -14.50 20.79
C LYS A 361 -6.40 -14.21 19.29
N LEU A 362 -5.78 -15.06 18.47
CA LEU A 362 -5.80 -14.90 17.01
C LEU A 362 -7.21 -15.02 16.44
N TYR A 363 -8.01 -15.95 16.93
CA TYR A 363 -9.41 -16.08 16.52
C TYR A 363 -10.26 -14.87 16.93
N ASP A 364 -10.05 -14.33 18.13
CA ASP A 364 -10.70 -13.09 18.58
C ASP A 364 -10.35 -11.89 17.68
N LEU A 365 -9.13 -11.90 17.10
CA LEU A 365 -8.66 -10.90 16.13
C LEU A 365 -9.12 -11.19 14.69
N GLY A 366 -9.97 -12.20 14.47
CA GLY A 366 -10.52 -12.54 13.17
C GLY A 366 -9.58 -13.33 12.24
N VAL A 367 -8.50 -13.90 12.77
CA VAL A 367 -7.53 -14.67 11.97
C VAL A 367 -7.93 -16.14 11.94
N TYR A 368 -8.54 -16.57 10.84
CA TYR A 368 -9.00 -17.95 10.59
C TYR A 368 -8.26 -18.61 9.41
N GLU A 369 -6.92 -18.52 9.41
CA GLU A 369 -6.09 -19.14 8.39
C GLU A 369 -5.98 -20.65 8.61
N LEU A 370 -6.03 -21.44 7.53
CA LEU A 370 -6.00 -22.88 7.61
C LEU A 370 -4.76 -23.43 8.34
N ASP A 371 -3.59 -22.86 8.09
CA ASP A 371 -2.33 -23.31 8.69
C ASP A 371 -2.35 -23.11 10.22
N ILE A 372 -2.89 -21.98 10.69
CA ILE A 372 -3.04 -21.71 12.13
C ILE A 372 -4.02 -22.68 12.78
N ILE A 373 -5.11 -23.00 12.09
CA ILE A 373 -6.09 -23.99 12.57
C ILE A 373 -5.46 -25.36 12.66
N LEU A 374 -4.67 -25.76 11.66
CA LEU A 374 -3.95 -27.04 11.66
C LEU A 374 -2.94 -27.11 12.81
N ASP A 375 -2.16 -26.07 13.02
CA ASP A 375 -1.21 -25.99 14.14
C ASP A 375 -1.91 -26.09 15.50
N HIS A 376 -3.09 -25.46 15.64
CA HIS A 376 -3.90 -25.53 16.86
C HIS A 376 -4.43 -26.96 17.11
N ILE A 377 -4.93 -27.62 16.05
CA ILE A 377 -5.37 -29.02 16.12
C ILE A 377 -4.18 -29.90 16.52
N ASP A 378 -3.03 -29.74 15.85
CA ASP A 378 -1.83 -30.54 16.11
C ASP A 378 -1.31 -30.37 17.54
N LEU A 379 -1.45 -29.17 18.11
CA LEU A 379 -1.15 -28.99 19.54
C LEU A 379 -2.06 -29.82 20.44
N TYR A 380 -3.38 -29.85 20.17
CA TYR A 380 -4.29 -30.73 20.94
C TYR A 380 -3.99 -32.22 20.73
N LEU A 381 -3.57 -32.62 19.52
CA LEU A 381 -3.15 -33.98 19.22
C LEU A 381 -1.92 -34.40 20.04
N GLN A 382 -0.90 -33.52 20.11
CA GLN A 382 0.30 -33.72 20.95
C GLN A 382 -0.02 -33.83 22.43
N LEU A 383 -1.08 -33.19 22.89
CA LEU A 383 -1.55 -33.21 24.27
C LEU A 383 -2.48 -34.43 24.56
N GLY A 384 -2.79 -35.28 23.57
CA GLY A 384 -3.71 -36.35 23.70
C GLY A 384 -5.18 -35.97 23.91
N GLN A 385 -5.51 -34.66 23.61
CA GLN A 385 -6.87 -34.13 23.81
C GLN A 385 -7.74 -34.32 22.55
N TRP A 386 -7.90 -35.61 22.15
CA TRP A 386 -8.56 -36.00 20.89
C TRP A 386 -9.97 -35.41 20.72
N SER A 387 -10.76 -35.32 21.80
CA SER A 387 -12.12 -34.80 21.74
C SER A 387 -12.16 -33.30 21.39
N LYS A 388 -11.19 -32.50 21.87
CA LYS A 388 -11.08 -31.08 21.53
C LYS A 388 -10.56 -30.90 20.12
N ALA A 389 -9.57 -31.70 19.74
CA ALA A 389 -9.05 -31.71 18.38
C ALA A 389 -10.17 -32.00 17.35
N ILE A 390 -11.01 -33.00 17.58
CA ILE A 390 -12.17 -33.33 16.71
C ILE A 390 -13.15 -32.14 16.64
N SER A 391 -13.45 -31.49 17.76
CA SER A 391 -14.40 -30.37 17.77
C SER A 391 -13.95 -29.24 16.85
N ILE A 392 -12.68 -28.80 16.99
CA ILE A 392 -12.10 -27.74 16.14
C ILE A 392 -11.99 -28.21 14.70
N THR A 393 -11.56 -29.45 14.48
CA THR A 393 -11.41 -29.97 13.10
C THR A 393 -12.75 -30.06 12.37
N ASN A 394 -13.84 -30.43 13.07
CA ASN A 394 -15.18 -30.47 12.49
C ASN A 394 -15.69 -29.07 12.13
N GLU A 395 -15.40 -28.08 12.95
CA GLU A 395 -15.75 -26.66 12.67
C GLU A 395 -14.95 -26.15 11.46
N ALA A 396 -13.65 -26.36 11.44
CA ALA A 396 -12.79 -26.02 10.33
C ALA A 396 -13.20 -26.72 9.03
N TYR A 397 -13.60 -27.98 9.09
CA TYR A 397 -14.02 -28.76 7.93
C TYR A 397 -15.31 -28.23 7.27
N LYS A 398 -16.16 -27.50 8.03
CA LYS A 398 -17.32 -26.80 7.47
C LYS A 398 -16.90 -25.60 6.64
N SER A 399 -15.88 -24.87 7.09
CA SER A 399 -15.34 -23.71 6.40
C SER A 399 -14.43 -24.09 5.21
N PHE A 400 -13.73 -25.21 5.33
CA PHE A 400 -12.81 -25.74 4.31
C PHE A 400 -13.23 -27.15 3.89
N PRO A 401 -14.37 -27.32 3.20
CA PRO A 401 -14.90 -28.64 2.83
C PRO A 401 -13.94 -29.35 1.88
N LYS A 402 -13.82 -30.67 2.02
CA LYS A 402 -12.93 -31.55 1.26
C LYS A 402 -11.43 -31.28 1.45
N ASN A 403 -11.04 -30.48 2.45
CA ASN A 403 -9.62 -30.31 2.75
C ASN A 403 -9.04 -31.59 3.29
N ARG A 404 -8.02 -32.14 2.59
CA ARG A 404 -7.41 -33.44 2.88
C ARG A 404 -6.71 -33.47 4.25
N ALA A 405 -6.01 -32.39 4.63
CA ALA A 405 -5.30 -32.32 5.91
C ALA A 405 -6.26 -32.37 7.11
N LEU A 406 -7.41 -31.70 7.00
CA LEU A 406 -8.46 -31.77 8.02
C LEU A 406 -9.15 -33.15 8.05
N ALA A 407 -9.46 -33.73 6.89
CA ALA A 407 -10.03 -35.07 6.81
C ALA A 407 -9.13 -36.11 7.48
N MET A 408 -7.81 -36.06 7.24
CA MET A 408 -6.83 -36.91 7.86
C MET A 408 -6.81 -36.80 9.39
N ARG A 409 -6.90 -35.58 9.93
CA ARG A 409 -6.97 -35.34 11.37
C ARG A 409 -8.28 -35.83 11.97
N LEU A 410 -9.41 -35.63 11.28
CA LEU A 410 -10.71 -36.22 11.70
C LEU A 410 -10.64 -37.73 11.77
N GLY A 411 -10.12 -38.35 10.74
CA GLY A 411 -9.97 -39.82 10.69
C GLY A 411 -9.04 -40.36 11.76
N GLY A 412 -7.88 -39.73 11.96
CA GLY A 412 -6.92 -40.09 13.00
C GLY A 412 -7.49 -39.94 14.42
N CYS A 413 -8.14 -38.80 14.72
CA CYS A 413 -8.80 -38.61 16.00
C CYS A 413 -9.94 -39.61 16.24
N SER A 414 -10.73 -39.91 15.20
CA SER A 414 -11.81 -40.93 15.31
C SER A 414 -11.25 -42.30 15.60
N LEU A 415 -10.08 -42.62 15.05
CA LEU A 415 -9.38 -43.86 15.32
C LEU A 415 -8.95 -43.96 16.79
N GLU A 416 -8.30 -42.96 17.34
CA GLU A 416 -7.84 -42.89 18.73
C GLU A 416 -9.01 -42.97 19.74
N LEU A 417 -10.20 -42.55 19.33
CA LEU A 417 -11.44 -42.64 20.12
C LEU A 417 -12.21 -43.94 19.88
N GLY A 418 -11.66 -44.92 19.14
CA GLY A 418 -12.28 -46.22 18.86
C GLY A 418 -13.42 -46.15 17.83
N LYS A 419 -13.64 -45.07 17.13
CA LYS A 419 -14.69 -44.89 16.12
C LYS A 419 -14.22 -45.35 14.75
N THR A 420 -14.00 -46.63 14.59
CA THR A 420 -13.38 -47.26 13.40
C THR A 420 -14.14 -46.99 12.08
N GLY A 421 -15.47 -46.85 12.14
CA GLY A 421 -16.30 -46.55 10.97
C GLY A 421 -16.05 -45.13 10.41
N GLU A 422 -16.02 -44.13 11.29
CA GLU A 422 -15.69 -42.75 10.91
C GLU A 422 -14.23 -42.61 10.43
N ALA A 423 -13.32 -43.35 11.11
CA ALA A 423 -11.91 -43.37 10.74
C ALA A 423 -11.72 -43.90 9.31
N ARG A 424 -12.39 -44.97 8.92
CA ARG A 424 -12.33 -45.54 7.54
C ARG A 424 -12.88 -44.56 6.51
N TYR A 425 -13.93 -43.84 6.82
CA TYR A 425 -14.52 -42.83 5.92
C TYR A 425 -13.55 -41.71 5.59
N PHE A 426 -12.86 -41.16 6.61
CA PHE A 426 -11.97 -40.01 6.42
C PHE A 426 -10.55 -40.38 5.98
N LEU A 427 -10.02 -41.53 6.42
CA LEU A 427 -8.61 -41.88 6.18
C LEU A 427 -8.33 -42.47 4.81
N ASN A 428 -9.30 -43.06 4.10
CA ASN A 428 -9.09 -43.72 2.80
C ASN A 428 -7.63 -44.23 2.58
N LEU A 429 -7.23 -45.25 3.36
CA LEU A 429 -5.81 -45.65 3.49
C LEU A 429 -5.17 -46.10 2.16
N GLU A 430 -5.97 -46.47 1.18
CA GLU A 430 -5.49 -46.90 -0.14
C GLU A 430 -4.99 -45.75 -1.00
N GLU A 431 -5.45 -44.52 -0.71
CA GLU A 431 -5.07 -43.30 -1.43
C GLU A 431 -3.98 -42.47 -0.73
N LEU A 432 -3.50 -42.89 0.45
CA LEU A 432 -2.44 -42.18 1.17
C LEU A 432 -1.09 -42.38 0.52
N SER A 433 -0.40 -41.30 0.25
CA SER A 433 1.02 -41.32 -0.11
C SER A 433 1.88 -41.81 1.07
N GLN A 434 3.07 -42.31 0.78
CA GLN A 434 3.99 -42.76 1.82
C GLN A 434 4.38 -41.66 2.81
N LEU A 435 4.49 -40.41 2.34
CA LEU A 435 4.79 -39.21 3.17
C LEU A 435 3.61 -38.91 4.11
N GLU A 436 2.40 -38.85 3.61
CA GLU A 436 1.19 -38.63 4.41
C GLU A 436 1.00 -39.70 5.47
N TYR A 437 1.29 -40.97 5.14
CA TYR A 437 1.23 -42.04 6.10
C TYR A 437 2.24 -41.85 7.25
N ILE A 438 3.47 -41.45 6.93
CA ILE A 438 4.50 -41.21 7.96
C ILE A 438 4.11 -40.02 8.87
N GLU A 439 3.53 -38.98 8.33
CA GLU A 439 3.05 -37.81 9.10
C GLU A 439 1.89 -38.20 10.02
N LEU A 440 0.90 -38.92 9.49
CA LEU A 440 -0.22 -39.45 10.28
C LEU A 440 0.24 -40.37 11.39
N TYR A 441 1.17 -41.25 11.10
CA TYR A 441 1.70 -42.23 12.09
C TYR A 441 2.36 -41.52 13.28
N LYS A 442 3.03 -40.40 13.05
CA LYS A 442 3.62 -39.57 14.14
C LYS A 442 2.57 -38.98 15.07
N LEU A 443 1.42 -38.64 14.53
CA LEU A 443 0.31 -38.00 15.26
C LEU A 443 -0.62 -39.03 15.91
N PHE A 444 -0.79 -40.21 15.26
CA PHE A 444 -1.76 -41.24 15.62
C PHE A 444 -1.11 -42.58 15.70
N PRO A 445 -0.59 -43.00 16.85
CA PRO A 445 0.08 -44.30 17.02
C PRO A 445 -0.78 -45.53 16.70
N SER A 446 -2.09 -45.43 16.91
CA SER A 446 -3.03 -46.54 16.64
C SER A 446 -3.21 -46.85 15.14
N LEU A 447 -2.68 -46.00 14.26
CA LEU A 447 -2.81 -46.15 12.80
C LEU A 447 -2.16 -47.46 12.29
N GLU A 448 -1.07 -47.94 12.92
CA GLU A 448 -0.39 -49.16 12.51
C GLU A 448 -1.26 -50.40 12.74
N GLN A 449 -1.96 -50.48 13.88
CA GLN A 449 -2.87 -51.57 14.20
C GLN A 449 -4.08 -51.59 13.27
N PHE A 450 -4.62 -50.38 13.01
CA PHE A 450 -5.74 -50.19 12.09
C PHE A 450 -5.42 -50.65 10.66
N LYS A 451 -4.19 -50.40 10.16
CA LYS A 451 -3.75 -50.84 8.84
C LYS A 451 -3.60 -52.37 8.74
N LYS A 452 -3.20 -53.03 9.83
CA LYS A 452 -3.06 -54.48 9.90
C LYS A 452 -4.41 -55.21 10.01
N GLY A 453 -5.53 -54.48 10.13
CA GLY A 453 -6.86 -55.06 10.26
C GLY A 453 -7.15 -55.65 11.63
N GLU A 454 -6.30 -55.38 12.64
CA GLU A 454 -6.53 -55.81 14.01
C GLU A 454 -7.66 -54.95 14.63
N SER A 455 -8.61 -55.57 15.29
CA SER A 455 -9.66 -54.85 16.03
C SER A 455 -9.05 -54.14 17.24
N LEU A 456 -9.18 -52.82 17.26
CA LEU A 456 -8.87 -52.00 18.41
C LEU A 456 -9.85 -52.20 19.55
#